data_5f1fa01f321e0ad417a602b347cc16a2
#
_entry.id   5f1fa01f321e0ad417a602b347cc16a2
#
_cell.length_a   1.000
_cell.length_b   1.000
_cell.length_c   1.000
_cell.angle_alpha   90.00
_cell.angle_beta   90.00
_cell.angle_gamma   90.00
#
_symmetry.space_group_name_H-M   'P 1'
#
loop_
_entity.id
_entity.type
_entity.pdbx_description
1 polymer ?
#
loop_
_entity_poly.entity_id
_entity_poly.type
_entity_poly.pdbx_seq_one_letter_code
_entity_poly.pdbx_strand_id
1 'polypeptide(L)'
;VEKVSAAAARRIALAAQGFGKAQGFGKAQGFGKPPSGPVGTRQLNLALQRLAVLQIDSVNVFERSHYLPLFARLGAYDKGLLDRLTLTRRAPYVEYWAHQAAFIPVESWPLWQWHRDNELAGTGKTKRWDRTDTRMTDFLLNELAEKGPLPASKIEHEATKRSGPWWGWSEVKSALETMFFDGRVVVAGRKNFERYYDLPERRLPAHVLGASVPKADAIRELVREAGRALGIATVRDIADYWRLYQADAKAAVLDLVDAGELVPVRVEGWSSPAYLHRDARIPRRIEGTALLSPFDPVVWERARTERMFGFHYRIEIYTPGPKRVYGYYTLPVLQDEALVGRIDLKSDRQNRALRVQSAWTEPGHAPDVPRIAQLLRETAAWQGLESLVVQDWGDLAPALASELGVPVVERSHNNEVTIPEDR
;
A
#
# COMPACT_ATOMS: atom_id res chain seq x y z
N VAL A 1 -7.44 -28.31 17.60
CA VAL A 1 -6.90 -27.15 16.90
C VAL A 1 -5.54 -27.52 16.36
N GLU A 2 -5.38 -27.45 15.04
CA GLU A 2 -4.15 -27.77 14.32
C GLU A 2 -3.00 -26.86 14.75
N LYS A 3 -1.79 -27.43 14.87
CA LYS A 3 -0.58 -26.65 15.18
C LYS A 3 0.19 -26.34 13.90
N VAL A 4 0.58 -25.08 13.74
CA VAL A 4 1.35 -24.56 12.61
C VAL A 4 2.68 -24.01 13.14
N SER A 5 3.81 -24.40 12.56
CA SER A 5 5.11 -23.82 12.95
C SER A 5 5.21 -22.35 12.51
N ALA A 6 6.02 -21.54 13.20
CA ALA A 6 6.26 -20.16 12.84
C ALA A 6 6.78 -20.00 11.40
N ALA A 7 7.66 -20.91 10.96
CA ALA A 7 8.15 -20.93 9.59
C ALA A 7 7.05 -21.23 8.56
N ALA A 8 6.17 -22.19 8.84
CA ALA A 8 5.04 -22.48 7.97
C ALA A 8 4.07 -21.29 7.89
N ALA A 9 3.79 -20.62 9.02
CA ALA A 9 2.95 -19.44 9.04
C ALA A 9 3.52 -18.30 8.15
N ARG A 10 4.83 -18.06 8.19
CA ARG A 10 5.49 -17.10 7.28
C ARG A 10 5.29 -17.46 5.81
N ARG A 11 5.54 -18.72 5.46
CA ARG A 11 5.37 -19.18 4.07
C ARG A 11 3.94 -19.08 3.59
N ILE A 12 2.97 -19.42 4.43
CA ILE A 12 1.54 -19.26 4.15
C ILE A 12 1.22 -17.78 3.87
N ALA A 13 1.65 -16.88 4.76
CA ALA A 13 1.37 -15.47 4.64
C ALA A 13 2.01 -14.86 3.39
N LEU A 14 3.28 -15.18 3.11
CA LEU A 14 3.97 -14.71 1.90
C LEU A 14 3.31 -15.25 0.63
N ALA A 15 2.97 -16.55 0.59
CA ALA A 15 2.30 -17.17 -0.55
C ALA A 15 0.92 -16.57 -0.80
N ALA A 16 0.13 -16.32 0.26
CA ALA A 16 -1.17 -15.67 0.15
C ALA A 16 -1.06 -14.28 -0.49
N GLN A 17 0.00 -13.56 -0.20
CA GLN A 17 0.24 -12.24 -0.76
C GLN A 17 0.99 -12.23 -2.11
N GLY A 18 1.23 -13.38 -2.70
CA GLY A 18 1.78 -13.49 -4.06
C GLY A 18 3.29 -13.68 -4.15
N PHE A 19 3.97 -13.96 -3.03
CA PHE A 19 5.38 -14.32 -3.03
C PHE A 19 5.56 -15.83 -3.19
N GLY A 20 6.62 -16.27 -3.87
CA GLY A 20 6.90 -17.66 -4.15
C GLY A 20 6.64 -18.06 -5.60
N LYS A 21 6.67 -19.38 -5.89
CA LYS A 21 6.41 -19.87 -7.25
C LYS A 21 5.04 -19.43 -7.72
N ALA A 22 5.01 -18.81 -8.87
CA ALA A 22 3.85 -18.20 -9.49
C ALA A 22 2.63 -19.13 -9.51
N GLN A 23 1.61 -18.73 -8.83
CA GLN A 23 0.32 -19.37 -8.88
C GLN A 23 -0.68 -18.40 -9.52
N GLY A 24 -0.93 -18.63 -10.81
CA GLY A 24 -1.82 -17.81 -11.60
C GLY A 24 -1.16 -16.66 -12.38
N PHE A 25 0.12 -16.36 -12.15
CA PHE A 25 0.84 -15.32 -12.90
C PHE A 25 1.47 -15.84 -14.21
N GLY A 26 1.23 -17.12 -14.58
CA GLY A 26 1.87 -17.78 -15.73
C GLY A 26 3.12 -18.57 -15.32
N LYS A 27 3.58 -19.48 -16.19
CA LYS A 27 4.72 -20.40 -15.92
C LYS A 27 6.06 -19.69 -15.65
N ALA A 28 6.15 -18.39 -15.90
CA ALA A 28 7.39 -17.65 -15.97
C ALA A 28 7.56 -16.55 -14.91
N GLN A 29 6.57 -16.28 -14.13
CA GLN A 29 6.59 -15.17 -13.17
C GLN A 29 6.46 -15.70 -11.76
N GLY A 30 7.56 -15.82 -11.08
CA GLY A 30 7.65 -16.05 -9.66
C GLY A 30 8.44 -14.94 -9.00
N PHE A 31 8.14 -14.67 -7.76
CA PHE A 31 8.95 -13.83 -6.91
C PHE A 31 10.45 -14.10 -7.12
N GLY A 32 11.24 -13.07 -7.38
CA GLY A 32 12.70 -13.15 -7.60
C GLY A 32 13.17 -13.77 -8.92
N LYS A 33 12.28 -13.97 -9.89
CA LYS A 33 12.68 -14.36 -11.26
C LYS A 33 12.23 -13.29 -12.24
N PRO A 34 13.11 -12.89 -13.18
CA PRO A 34 12.69 -12.00 -14.25
C PRO A 34 11.52 -12.66 -15.02
N PRO A 35 10.51 -11.88 -15.42
CA PRO A 35 9.45 -12.39 -16.25
C PRO A 35 10.00 -12.96 -17.55
N SER A 36 9.45 -14.08 -18.03
CA SER A 36 9.77 -14.64 -19.36
C SER A 36 9.21 -13.79 -20.51
N GLY A 37 8.59 -12.66 -20.19
CA GLY A 37 8.02 -11.68 -21.08
C GLY A 37 7.51 -10.47 -20.29
N PRO A 38 7.03 -9.41 -20.96
CA PRO A 38 6.56 -8.20 -20.28
C PRO A 38 5.36 -8.49 -19.37
N VAL A 39 5.37 -7.89 -18.18
CA VAL A 39 4.22 -7.93 -17.26
C VAL A 39 3.08 -7.13 -17.86
N GLY A 40 1.96 -7.80 -18.12
CA GLY A 40 0.77 -7.18 -18.71
C GLY A 40 -0.34 -6.91 -17.69
N THR A 41 -1.43 -6.32 -18.17
CA THR A 41 -2.62 -5.98 -17.37
C THR A 41 -3.18 -7.17 -16.61
N ARG A 42 -3.14 -8.39 -17.18
CA ARG A 42 -3.63 -9.60 -16.51
C ARG A 42 -2.88 -9.89 -15.22
N GLN A 43 -1.55 -9.81 -15.24
CA GLN A 43 -0.72 -10.10 -14.07
C GLN A 43 -0.93 -9.03 -12.98
N LEU A 44 -1.04 -7.76 -13.39
CA LEU A 44 -1.38 -6.67 -12.45
C LEU A 44 -2.74 -6.91 -11.79
N ASN A 45 -3.77 -7.24 -12.57
CA ASN A 45 -5.10 -7.53 -12.03
C ASN A 45 -5.09 -8.71 -11.05
N LEU A 46 -4.36 -9.79 -11.36
CA LEU A 46 -4.24 -10.93 -10.45
C LEU A 46 -3.57 -10.55 -9.12
N ALA A 47 -2.53 -9.70 -9.16
CA ALA A 47 -1.89 -9.19 -7.95
C ALA A 47 -2.82 -8.27 -7.15
N LEU A 48 -3.51 -7.34 -7.82
CA LEU A 48 -4.47 -6.44 -7.19
C LEU A 48 -5.65 -7.19 -6.57
N GLN A 49 -6.24 -8.17 -7.26
CA GLN A 49 -7.31 -9.01 -6.74
C GLN A 49 -6.87 -9.85 -5.52
N ARG A 50 -5.62 -10.28 -5.50
CA ARG A 50 -5.06 -11.02 -4.36
C ARG A 50 -4.90 -10.14 -3.13
N LEU A 51 -4.44 -8.91 -3.31
CA LEU A 51 -4.28 -7.94 -2.25
C LEU A 51 -5.60 -7.27 -1.86
N ALA A 52 -6.57 -7.17 -2.77
CA ALA A 52 -7.84 -6.45 -2.65
C ALA A 52 -7.72 -4.95 -2.36
N VAL A 53 -6.56 -4.47 -1.94
CA VAL A 53 -6.28 -3.08 -1.58
C VAL A 53 -4.86 -2.70 -1.97
N LEU A 54 -4.67 -1.45 -2.41
CA LEU A 54 -3.36 -0.91 -2.75
C LEU A 54 -3.24 0.51 -2.17
N GLN A 55 -2.50 0.65 -1.07
CA GLN A 55 -2.38 1.92 -0.36
C GLN A 55 -1.64 2.97 -1.18
N ILE A 56 -2.15 4.19 -1.13
CA ILE A 56 -1.61 5.37 -1.78
C ILE A 56 -0.98 6.27 -0.71
N ASP A 57 0.22 6.78 -1.00
CA ASP A 57 0.88 7.77 -0.16
C ASP A 57 1.56 8.86 -1.00
N SER A 58 1.69 10.06 -0.41
CA SER A 58 2.25 11.23 -1.09
C SER A 58 3.77 11.20 -1.22
N VAL A 59 4.48 10.43 -0.40
CA VAL A 59 5.94 10.33 -0.45
C VAL A 59 6.42 9.85 -1.81
N ASN A 60 7.36 10.59 -2.40
CA ASN A 60 7.91 10.33 -3.74
C ASN A 60 9.44 10.52 -3.79
N VAL A 61 10.12 10.18 -2.71
CA VAL A 61 11.59 10.29 -2.65
C VAL A 61 12.27 9.25 -3.54
N PHE A 62 11.71 8.05 -3.58
CA PHE A 62 12.14 6.96 -4.45
C PHE A 62 11.09 6.72 -5.54
N GLU A 63 9.94 6.20 -5.18
CA GLU A 63 8.79 5.99 -6.05
C GLU A 63 7.50 6.10 -5.24
N ARG A 64 6.39 6.43 -5.89
CA ARG A 64 5.08 6.43 -5.25
C ARG A 64 4.74 5.05 -4.71
N SER A 65 4.26 5.01 -3.48
CA SER A 65 4.07 3.77 -2.69
C SER A 65 3.25 2.69 -3.39
N HIS A 66 2.23 3.09 -4.15
CA HIS A 66 1.31 2.15 -4.80
C HIS A 66 1.91 1.39 -6.00
N TYR A 67 3.03 1.83 -6.57
CA TYR A 67 3.73 1.05 -7.60
C TYR A 67 4.57 -0.08 -7.01
N LEU A 68 5.07 0.08 -5.79
CA LEU A 68 6.06 -0.81 -5.18
C LEU A 68 5.53 -2.20 -4.82
N PRO A 69 4.30 -2.39 -4.27
CA PRO A 69 3.79 -3.72 -3.96
C PRO A 69 3.66 -4.62 -5.19
N LEU A 70 3.35 -4.04 -6.36
CA LEU A 70 3.30 -4.77 -7.62
C LEU A 70 4.69 -5.08 -8.14
N PHE A 71 5.62 -4.13 -8.07
CA PHE A 71 7.03 -4.35 -8.40
C PHE A 71 7.66 -5.46 -7.55
N ALA A 72 7.41 -5.45 -6.23
CA ALA A 72 7.91 -6.46 -5.31
C ALA A 72 7.46 -7.90 -5.68
N ARG A 73 6.30 -8.05 -6.31
CA ARG A 73 5.70 -9.35 -6.66
C ARG A 73 5.94 -9.77 -8.10
N LEU A 74 5.99 -8.82 -9.01
CA LEU A 74 5.99 -9.06 -10.45
C LEU A 74 7.31 -8.67 -11.13
N GLY A 75 8.20 -7.95 -10.44
CA GLY A 75 9.36 -7.31 -11.05
C GLY A 75 8.98 -6.07 -11.87
N ALA A 76 9.85 -5.66 -12.77
CA ALA A 76 9.65 -4.47 -13.60
C ALA A 76 8.40 -4.59 -14.49
N TYR A 77 7.60 -3.52 -14.51
CA TYR A 77 6.40 -3.41 -15.33
C TYR A 77 6.17 -1.96 -15.79
N ASP A 78 5.36 -1.77 -16.83
CA ASP A 78 4.93 -0.45 -17.28
C ASP A 78 3.92 0.14 -16.27
N LYS A 79 4.32 1.20 -15.56
CA LYS A 79 3.49 1.90 -14.57
C LYS A 79 2.19 2.44 -15.18
N GLY A 80 2.20 2.83 -16.45
CA GLY A 80 1.02 3.24 -17.18
C GLY A 80 -0.07 2.17 -17.29
N LEU A 81 0.27 0.87 -17.14
CA LEU A 81 -0.72 -0.19 -17.03
C LEU A 81 -1.52 -0.08 -15.73
N LEU A 82 -0.85 0.20 -14.60
CA LEU A 82 -1.53 0.42 -13.33
C LEU A 82 -2.37 1.69 -13.36
N ASP A 83 -1.84 2.78 -13.94
CA ASP A 83 -2.58 4.04 -14.06
C ASP A 83 -3.87 3.84 -14.86
N ARG A 84 -3.84 3.05 -15.92
CA ARG A 84 -5.06 2.71 -16.69
C ARG A 84 -6.07 1.91 -15.86
N LEU A 85 -5.61 1.06 -14.95
CA LEU A 85 -6.48 0.28 -14.06
C LEU A 85 -7.07 1.08 -12.89
N THR A 86 -6.50 2.24 -12.56
CA THR A 86 -6.84 2.99 -11.33
C THR A 86 -7.30 4.42 -11.58
N LEU A 87 -6.73 5.10 -12.59
CA LEU A 87 -6.89 6.55 -12.76
C LEU A 87 -7.75 6.95 -13.97
N THR A 88 -8.31 6.00 -14.72
CA THR A 88 -9.19 6.29 -15.87
C THR A 88 -10.66 6.22 -15.48
N ARG A 89 -11.52 6.89 -16.25
CA ARG A 89 -12.97 6.98 -15.96
C ARG A 89 -13.66 5.63 -15.80
N ARG A 90 -13.23 4.61 -16.54
CA ARG A 90 -13.81 3.24 -16.48
C ARG A 90 -12.87 2.23 -15.83
N ALA A 91 -11.90 2.72 -15.06
CA ALA A 91 -10.97 1.83 -14.38
C ALA A 91 -11.68 0.90 -13.40
N PRO A 92 -11.27 -0.37 -13.31
CA PRO A 92 -11.89 -1.36 -12.41
C PRO A 92 -11.54 -1.16 -10.93
N TYR A 93 -10.64 -0.24 -10.63
CA TYR A 93 -10.30 0.14 -9.26
C TYR A 93 -10.60 1.63 -9.04
N VAL A 94 -11.06 1.97 -7.84
CA VAL A 94 -11.41 3.34 -7.43
C VAL A 94 -10.67 3.69 -6.14
N GLU A 95 -10.32 4.95 -5.99
CA GLU A 95 -9.73 5.44 -4.75
C GLU A 95 -10.81 5.60 -3.68
N TYR A 96 -10.52 5.10 -2.46
CA TYR A 96 -11.34 5.30 -1.29
C TYR A 96 -10.50 5.17 0.01
N TRP A 97 -11.08 5.57 1.14
CA TRP A 97 -10.51 5.39 2.47
C TRP A 97 -10.85 4.01 3.03
N ALA A 98 -10.06 3.03 2.66
CA ALA A 98 -10.17 1.64 3.13
C ALA A 98 -9.07 1.31 4.14
N HIS A 99 -7.88 0.92 3.69
CA HIS A 99 -6.68 0.94 4.52
C HIS A 99 -5.94 2.25 4.25
N GLN A 100 -6.31 3.34 4.93
CA GLN A 100 -5.95 4.70 4.57
C GLN A 100 -6.44 5.05 3.14
N ALA A 101 -5.89 6.08 2.49
CA ALA A 101 -6.13 6.31 1.07
C ALA A 101 -5.63 5.12 0.26
N ALA A 102 -6.48 4.47 -0.49
CA ALA A 102 -6.14 3.26 -1.22
C ALA A 102 -6.98 3.08 -2.49
N PHE A 103 -6.46 2.32 -3.45
CA PHE A 103 -7.26 1.78 -4.53
C PHE A 103 -7.92 0.48 -4.08
N ILE A 104 -9.23 0.37 -4.29
CA ILE A 104 -10.06 -0.81 -4.06
C ILE A 104 -10.79 -1.20 -5.33
N PRO A 105 -11.20 -2.47 -5.51
CA PRO A 105 -12.07 -2.85 -6.62
C PRO A 105 -13.36 -2.02 -6.63
N VAL A 106 -13.81 -1.57 -7.79
CA VAL A 106 -15.09 -0.85 -7.93
C VAL A 106 -16.25 -1.68 -7.39
N GLU A 107 -16.21 -3.00 -7.60
CA GLU A 107 -17.25 -3.92 -7.13
C GLU A 107 -17.31 -4.02 -5.58
N SER A 108 -16.26 -3.64 -4.87
CA SER A 108 -16.28 -3.59 -3.39
C SER A 108 -16.87 -2.29 -2.83
N TRP A 109 -17.19 -1.30 -3.67
CA TRP A 109 -17.75 -0.01 -3.26
C TRP A 109 -18.99 -0.14 -2.35
N PRO A 110 -19.97 -1.04 -2.61
CA PRO A 110 -21.13 -1.21 -1.74
C PRO A 110 -20.79 -1.71 -0.34
N LEU A 111 -19.67 -2.44 -0.16
CA LEU A 111 -19.21 -2.93 1.13
C LEU A 111 -18.82 -1.80 2.09
N TRP A 112 -18.65 -0.58 1.59
CA TRP A 112 -18.27 0.60 2.36
C TRP A 112 -19.46 1.54 2.62
N GLN A 113 -20.71 1.16 2.27
CA GLN A 113 -21.90 2.00 2.46
C GLN A 113 -22.08 2.38 3.92
N TRP A 114 -22.01 1.41 4.84
CA TRP A 114 -22.11 1.66 6.28
C TRP A 114 -21.05 2.67 6.80
N HIS A 115 -19.88 2.69 6.19
CA HIS A 115 -18.81 3.64 6.54
C HIS A 115 -19.19 5.06 6.08
N ARG A 116 -19.63 5.18 4.82
CA ARG A 116 -20.11 6.45 4.27
C ARG A 116 -21.29 7.02 5.05
N ASP A 117 -22.24 6.17 5.40
CA ASP A 117 -23.41 6.55 6.20
C ASP A 117 -23.01 7.07 7.58
N ASN A 118 -22.03 6.44 8.23
CA ASN A 118 -21.51 6.91 9.51
C ASN A 118 -20.81 8.27 9.38
N GLU A 119 -20.04 8.49 8.33
CA GLU A 119 -19.39 9.79 8.07
C GLU A 119 -20.45 10.88 7.81
N LEU A 120 -21.44 10.58 6.97
CA LEU A 120 -22.54 11.50 6.66
C LEU A 120 -23.38 11.83 7.90
N ALA A 121 -23.60 10.87 8.79
CA ALA A 121 -24.29 11.07 10.06
C ALA A 121 -23.44 11.79 11.13
N GLY A 122 -22.15 12.03 10.87
CA GLY A 122 -21.21 12.62 11.82
C GLY A 122 -20.82 11.70 12.99
N THR A 123 -21.06 10.39 12.85
CA THR A 123 -20.66 9.35 13.82
C THR A 123 -19.39 8.62 13.40
N GLY A 124 -18.83 8.96 12.24
CA GLY A 124 -17.62 8.37 11.69
C GLY A 124 -16.36 8.70 12.48
N LYS A 125 -15.25 8.05 12.09
CA LYS A 125 -13.94 8.23 12.74
C LYS A 125 -13.31 9.60 12.45
N THR A 126 -13.75 10.27 11.40
CA THR A 126 -13.17 11.51 10.89
C THR A 126 -13.81 12.77 11.51
N LYS A 127 -14.06 12.79 12.82
CA LYS A 127 -14.49 14.00 13.57
C LYS A 127 -13.63 15.26 13.28
N ARG A 128 -12.65 15.15 12.41
CA ARG A 128 -11.69 16.20 12.04
C ARG A 128 -12.25 17.26 11.11
N TRP A 129 -13.34 16.94 10.42
CA TRP A 129 -13.88 17.83 9.41
C TRP A 129 -15.16 18.44 9.97
N ASP A 130 -15.14 19.75 10.20
CA ASP A 130 -16.36 20.48 10.50
C ASP A 130 -17.40 20.18 9.41
N ARG A 131 -18.66 20.06 9.83
CA ARG A 131 -19.77 19.83 8.88
C ARG A 131 -19.68 20.90 7.78
N THR A 132 -19.40 20.48 6.57
CA THR A 132 -19.36 21.37 5.43
C THR A 132 -20.72 22.07 5.30
N ASP A 133 -20.73 23.38 5.16
CA ASP A 133 -21.95 24.15 4.89
C ASP A 133 -22.65 23.54 3.67
N THR A 134 -23.98 23.39 3.77
CA THR A 134 -24.83 22.90 2.67
C THR A 134 -24.66 23.73 1.42
N ARG A 135 -24.50 25.05 1.55
CA ARG A 135 -24.25 25.96 0.40
C ARG A 135 -22.97 25.63 -0.34
N MET A 136 -21.89 25.35 0.40
CA MET A 136 -20.61 24.94 -0.17
C MET A 136 -20.75 23.58 -0.87
N THR A 137 -21.45 22.65 -0.27
CA THR A 137 -21.73 21.33 -0.86
C THR A 137 -22.49 21.46 -2.17
N ASP A 138 -23.59 22.21 -2.19
CA ASP A 138 -24.43 22.43 -3.38
C ASP A 138 -23.64 23.13 -4.49
N PHE A 139 -22.84 24.14 -4.13
CA PHE A 139 -21.97 24.83 -5.06
C PHE A 139 -20.98 23.84 -5.71
N LEU A 140 -20.28 23.02 -4.91
CA LEU A 140 -19.29 22.07 -5.43
C LEU A 140 -19.91 20.99 -6.30
N LEU A 141 -21.10 20.47 -5.95
CA LEU A 141 -21.82 19.50 -6.78
C LEU A 141 -22.23 20.11 -8.12
N ASN A 142 -22.71 21.36 -8.14
CA ASN A 142 -23.05 22.06 -9.37
C ASN A 142 -21.81 22.32 -10.25
N GLU A 143 -20.69 22.77 -9.66
CA GLU A 143 -19.43 22.97 -10.38
C GLU A 143 -18.96 21.66 -11.05
N LEU A 144 -19.00 20.54 -10.33
CA LEU A 144 -18.64 19.23 -10.87
C LEU A 144 -19.66 18.75 -11.92
N ALA A 145 -20.94 19.02 -11.73
CA ALA A 145 -21.97 18.67 -12.70
C ALA A 145 -21.78 19.39 -14.04
N GLU A 146 -21.47 20.67 -13.99
CA GLU A 146 -21.30 21.53 -15.20
C GLU A 146 -19.96 21.32 -15.89
N LYS A 147 -18.87 21.30 -15.12
CA LYS A 147 -17.50 21.35 -15.68
C LYS A 147 -16.83 19.97 -15.77
N GLY A 148 -17.40 18.94 -15.15
CA GLY A 148 -16.80 17.60 -15.07
C GLY A 148 -15.74 17.48 -13.96
N PRO A 149 -14.79 16.53 -14.07
CA PRO A 149 -13.81 16.30 -13.03
C PRO A 149 -12.90 17.53 -12.79
N LEU A 150 -12.84 18.00 -11.54
CA LEU A 150 -12.03 19.16 -11.13
C LEU A 150 -11.16 18.86 -9.91
N PRO A 151 -9.93 19.39 -9.85
CA PRO A 151 -9.17 19.42 -8.61
C PRO A 151 -9.58 20.64 -7.77
N ALA A 152 -9.35 20.57 -6.47
CA ALA A 152 -9.64 21.68 -5.55
C ALA A 152 -8.95 22.99 -5.97
N SER A 153 -7.75 22.90 -6.54
CA SER A 153 -6.96 24.07 -6.98
C SER A 153 -7.56 24.86 -8.13
N LYS A 154 -8.52 24.28 -8.89
CA LYS A 154 -9.16 24.92 -10.04
C LYS A 154 -10.59 25.39 -9.78
N ILE A 155 -11.09 25.20 -8.59
CA ILE A 155 -12.43 25.68 -8.21
C ILE A 155 -12.31 27.10 -7.68
N GLU A 156 -12.85 28.05 -8.42
CA GLU A 156 -12.86 29.45 -8.05
C GLU A 156 -14.02 29.74 -7.08
N HIS A 157 -13.68 30.10 -5.86
CA HIS A 157 -14.62 30.49 -4.81
C HIS A 157 -13.93 31.47 -3.85
N GLU A 158 -14.66 32.36 -3.20
CA GLU A 158 -14.08 33.27 -2.21
C GLU A 158 -13.38 32.52 -1.06
N ALA A 159 -13.89 31.33 -0.72
CA ALA A 159 -13.33 30.41 0.26
C ALA A 159 -12.14 29.55 -0.26
N THR A 160 -11.62 29.80 -1.48
CA THR A 160 -10.37 29.19 -1.94
C THR A 160 -9.14 29.80 -1.27
N LYS A 161 -9.28 30.99 -0.70
CA LYS A 161 -8.22 31.60 0.09
C LYS A 161 -8.01 30.78 1.37
N ARG A 162 -6.75 30.42 1.63
CA ARG A 162 -6.38 29.69 2.84
C ARG A 162 -6.72 30.53 4.07
N SER A 163 -7.52 29.97 4.98
CA SER A 163 -7.75 30.53 6.30
C SER A 163 -6.77 29.88 7.28
N GLY A 164 -5.97 30.67 7.97
CA GLY A 164 -5.04 30.16 9.00
C GLY A 164 -3.60 29.97 8.58
N PRO A 165 -2.81 29.16 9.31
CA PRO A 165 -1.39 28.92 9.04
C PRO A 165 -1.17 28.42 7.60
N TRP A 166 0.01 28.69 7.04
CA TRP A 166 0.38 28.37 5.64
C TRP A 166 0.18 26.90 5.22
N TRP A 167 0.06 25.97 6.17
CA TRP A 167 -0.27 24.55 5.95
C TRP A 167 -1.78 24.25 6.02
N GLY A 168 -2.65 25.25 6.24
CA GLY A 168 -4.12 25.09 6.30
C GLY A 168 -4.69 24.76 4.91
N TRP A 169 -5.67 23.85 4.87
CA TRP A 169 -6.44 23.60 3.66
C TRP A 169 -7.40 24.77 3.40
N SER A 170 -7.71 25.04 2.12
CA SER A 170 -8.82 25.90 1.77
C SER A 170 -10.15 25.23 2.17
N GLU A 171 -11.19 26.02 2.43
CA GLU A 171 -12.53 25.48 2.74
C GLU A 171 -13.05 24.59 1.61
N VAL A 172 -12.78 24.95 0.35
CA VAL A 172 -13.09 24.13 -0.83
C VAL A 172 -12.43 22.76 -0.75
N LYS A 173 -11.14 22.69 -0.44
CA LYS A 173 -10.43 21.41 -0.30
C LYS A 173 -10.95 20.59 0.87
N SER A 174 -11.21 21.22 2.01
CA SER A 174 -11.79 20.55 3.19
C SER A 174 -13.18 19.99 2.88
N ALA A 175 -14.01 20.75 2.17
CA ALA A 175 -15.33 20.32 1.75
C ALA A 175 -15.27 19.13 0.80
N LEU A 176 -14.43 19.18 -0.24
CA LEU A 176 -14.26 18.07 -1.18
C LEU A 176 -13.74 16.80 -0.50
N GLU A 177 -12.81 16.92 0.45
CA GLU A 177 -12.33 15.76 1.20
C GLU A 177 -13.45 15.16 2.08
N THR A 178 -14.27 15.99 2.72
CA THR A 178 -15.45 15.52 3.48
C THR A 178 -16.43 14.79 2.56
N MET A 179 -16.75 15.40 1.41
CA MET A 179 -17.66 14.79 0.43
C MET A 179 -17.10 13.49 -0.19
N PHE A 180 -15.77 13.38 -0.28
CA PHE A 180 -15.11 12.16 -0.70
C PHE A 180 -15.21 11.06 0.38
N PHE A 181 -15.07 11.39 1.66
CA PHE A 181 -15.24 10.43 2.76
C PHE A 181 -16.67 9.89 2.84
N ASP A 182 -17.67 10.75 2.68
CA ASP A 182 -19.08 10.36 2.75
C ASP A 182 -19.66 9.87 1.41
N GLY A 183 -18.85 9.89 0.36
CA GLY A 183 -19.18 9.32 -0.95
C GLY A 183 -20.04 10.19 -1.84
N ARG A 184 -20.31 11.47 -1.49
CA ARG A 184 -21.00 12.42 -2.37
C ARG A 184 -20.19 12.82 -3.60
N VAL A 185 -18.86 12.70 -3.52
CA VAL A 185 -17.95 12.76 -4.66
C VAL A 185 -17.00 11.58 -4.65
N VAL A 186 -16.42 11.28 -5.80
CA VAL A 186 -15.40 10.25 -5.99
C VAL A 186 -14.17 10.83 -6.66
N VAL A 187 -13.03 10.13 -6.55
CA VAL A 187 -11.83 10.48 -7.31
C VAL A 187 -11.94 9.87 -8.70
N ALA A 188 -12.03 10.72 -9.71
CA ALA A 188 -12.05 10.31 -11.12
C ALA A 188 -10.67 10.01 -11.67
N GLY A 189 -9.62 10.54 -11.04
CA GLY A 189 -8.22 10.35 -11.41
C GLY A 189 -7.30 11.29 -10.67
N ARG A 190 -6.01 11.26 -11.02
CA ARG A 190 -4.99 12.15 -10.46
C ARG A 190 -4.12 12.74 -11.56
N LYS A 191 -3.73 14.00 -11.39
CA LYS A 191 -2.74 14.65 -12.23
C LYS A 191 -1.71 15.32 -11.32
N ASN A 192 -0.42 15.05 -11.53
CA ASN A 192 0.64 15.49 -10.63
C ASN A 192 0.37 15.11 -9.14
N PHE A 193 -0.26 13.95 -8.95
CA PHE A 193 -0.71 13.44 -7.66
C PHE A 193 -1.90 14.18 -7.04
N GLU A 194 -2.37 15.31 -7.57
CA GLU A 194 -3.57 15.99 -7.13
C GLU A 194 -4.83 15.20 -7.54
N ARG A 195 -5.81 15.09 -6.63
CA ARG A 195 -7.10 14.43 -6.88
C ARG A 195 -7.97 15.29 -7.78
N TYR A 196 -8.58 14.66 -8.78
CA TYR A 196 -9.68 15.20 -9.56
C TYR A 196 -10.97 14.54 -9.08
N TYR A 197 -11.85 15.34 -8.48
CA TYR A 197 -13.13 14.88 -7.96
C TYR A 197 -14.21 14.94 -9.05
N ASP A 198 -15.14 14.00 -9.01
CA ASP A 198 -16.30 13.98 -9.91
C ASP A 198 -17.50 13.36 -9.19
N LEU A 199 -18.66 13.42 -9.84
CA LEU A 199 -19.89 12.80 -9.36
C LEU A 199 -19.79 11.26 -9.46
N PRO A 200 -20.29 10.52 -8.45
CA PRO A 200 -20.23 9.06 -8.44
C PRO A 200 -20.81 8.41 -9.68
N GLU A 201 -21.91 8.94 -10.23
CA GLU A 201 -22.63 8.41 -11.40
C GLU A 201 -21.79 8.46 -12.69
N ARG A 202 -20.79 9.31 -12.74
CA ARG A 202 -19.87 9.39 -13.88
C ARG A 202 -18.71 8.40 -13.79
N ARG A 203 -18.40 7.93 -12.59
CA ARG A 203 -17.23 7.11 -12.32
C ARG A 203 -17.59 5.65 -12.00
N LEU A 204 -18.69 5.43 -11.30
CA LEU A 204 -19.11 4.12 -10.81
C LEU A 204 -20.25 3.57 -11.66
N PRO A 205 -20.27 2.24 -11.94
CA PRO A 205 -21.37 1.61 -12.66
C PRO A 205 -22.70 1.70 -11.88
N ALA A 206 -23.81 1.80 -12.59
CA ALA A 206 -25.14 1.92 -11.98
C ALA A 206 -25.48 0.74 -11.03
N HIS A 207 -25.06 -0.48 -11.35
CA HIS A 207 -25.29 -1.64 -10.47
C HIS A 207 -24.53 -1.54 -9.15
N VAL A 208 -23.35 -0.91 -9.14
CA VAL A 208 -22.56 -0.65 -7.94
C VAL A 208 -23.19 0.45 -7.07
N LEU A 209 -23.67 1.52 -7.70
CA LEU A 209 -24.33 2.62 -7.01
C LEU A 209 -25.69 2.21 -6.42
N GLY A 210 -26.44 1.36 -7.12
CA GLY A 210 -27.74 0.86 -6.68
C GLY A 210 -27.67 -0.30 -5.69
N ALA A 211 -26.49 -0.87 -5.45
CA ALA A 211 -26.32 -1.98 -4.53
C ALA A 211 -26.34 -1.51 -3.08
N SER A 212 -27.11 -2.20 -2.23
CA SER A 212 -27.12 -1.99 -0.78
C SER A 212 -26.74 -3.30 -0.09
N VAL A 213 -25.72 -3.22 0.76
CA VAL A 213 -25.21 -4.38 1.53
C VAL A 213 -25.36 -4.07 3.01
N PRO A 214 -26.08 -4.90 3.79
CA PRO A 214 -26.16 -4.74 5.24
C PRO A 214 -24.78 -4.71 5.88
N LYS A 215 -24.60 -3.86 6.91
CA LYS A 215 -23.28 -3.68 7.58
C LYS A 215 -22.63 -5.01 7.98
N ALA A 216 -23.39 -5.93 8.57
CA ALA A 216 -22.84 -7.22 9.02
C ALA A 216 -22.30 -8.06 7.86
N ASP A 217 -23.05 -8.10 6.73
CA ASP A 217 -22.65 -8.82 5.53
C ASP A 217 -21.45 -8.17 4.86
N ALA A 218 -21.41 -6.84 4.81
CA ALA A 218 -20.27 -6.08 4.28
C ALA A 218 -19.00 -6.35 5.09
N ILE A 219 -19.07 -6.32 6.42
CA ILE A 219 -17.94 -6.62 7.29
C ILE A 219 -17.50 -8.08 7.12
N ARG A 220 -18.45 -9.02 7.02
CA ARG A 220 -18.13 -10.44 6.78
C ARG A 220 -17.38 -10.64 5.46
N GLU A 221 -17.78 -9.94 4.39
CA GLU A 221 -17.07 -9.99 3.11
C GLU A 221 -15.66 -9.39 3.21
N LEU A 222 -15.51 -8.21 3.82
CA LEU A 222 -14.20 -7.59 4.05
C LEU A 222 -13.28 -8.49 4.89
N VAL A 223 -13.80 -9.16 5.93
CA VAL A 223 -13.04 -10.11 6.75
C VAL A 223 -12.64 -11.35 5.94
N ARG A 224 -13.51 -11.85 5.05
CA ARG A 224 -13.19 -12.93 4.11
C ARG A 224 -12.03 -12.54 3.18
N GLU A 225 -12.09 -11.36 2.59
CA GLU A 225 -11.03 -10.84 1.73
C GLU A 225 -9.70 -10.68 2.49
N ALA A 226 -9.73 -10.11 3.70
CA ALA A 226 -8.55 -9.98 4.54
C ALA A 226 -7.96 -11.35 4.92
N GLY A 227 -8.81 -12.32 5.30
CA GLY A 227 -8.39 -13.68 5.60
C GLY A 227 -7.69 -14.35 4.43
N ARG A 228 -8.24 -14.18 3.21
CA ARG A 228 -7.65 -14.68 1.96
C ARG A 228 -6.32 -14.00 1.66
N ALA A 229 -6.24 -12.66 1.76
CA ALA A 229 -5.04 -11.89 1.47
C ALA A 229 -3.91 -12.15 2.45
N LEU A 230 -4.23 -12.37 3.73
CA LEU A 230 -3.26 -12.66 4.78
C LEU A 230 -2.88 -14.15 4.88
N GLY A 231 -3.74 -15.05 4.41
CA GLY A 231 -3.57 -16.51 4.43
C GLY A 231 -3.65 -17.12 5.83
N ILE A 232 -2.92 -16.58 6.79
CA ILE A 232 -2.97 -16.91 8.21
C ILE A 232 -2.83 -15.63 9.03
N ALA A 233 -3.73 -15.40 9.99
CA ALA A 233 -3.80 -14.14 10.70
C ALA A 233 -4.55 -14.27 12.03
N THR A 234 -4.29 -13.37 12.97
CA THR A 234 -5.12 -13.15 14.15
C THR A 234 -6.33 -12.26 13.82
N VAL A 235 -7.33 -12.22 14.70
CA VAL A 235 -8.46 -11.26 14.56
C VAL A 235 -7.96 -9.82 14.43
N ARG A 236 -6.93 -9.45 15.18
CA ARG A 236 -6.32 -8.11 15.12
C ARG A 236 -5.73 -7.81 13.73
N ASP A 237 -5.02 -8.76 13.15
CA ASP A 237 -4.42 -8.59 11.81
C ASP A 237 -5.50 -8.42 10.73
N ILE A 238 -6.56 -9.23 10.82
CA ILE A 238 -7.72 -9.18 9.92
C ILE A 238 -8.46 -7.83 10.05
N ALA A 239 -8.69 -7.38 11.29
CA ALA A 239 -9.34 -6.10 11.54
C ALA A 239 -8.50 -4.92 11.01
N ASP A 240 -7.18 -4.96 11.23
CA ASP A 240 -6.28 -3.90 10.76
C ASP A 240 -6.25 -3.80 9.23
N TYR A 241 -6.39 -4.91 8.51
CA TYR A 241 -6.37 -4.93 7.05
C TYR A 241 -7.35 -3.94 6.41
N TRP A 242 -8.53 -3.76 7.03
CA TRP A 242 -9.59 -2.86 6.58
C TRP A 242 -9.94 -1.76 7.61
N ARG A 243 -9.09 -1.56 8.62
CA ARG A 243 -9.33 -0.60 9.71
C ARG A 243 -10.67 -0.80 10.41
N LEU A 244 -11.15 -2.03 10.50
CA LEU A 244 -12.39 -2.40 11.18
C LEU A 244 -12.24 -2.29 12.72
N TYR A 245 -13.37 -2.20 13.40
CA TYR A 245 -13.39 -2.44 14.85
C TYR A 245 -13.15 -3.92 15.12
N GLN A 246 -12.32 -4.21 16.13
CA GLN A 246 -11.99 -5.61 16.45
C GLN A 246 -13.21 -6.44 16.86
N ALA A 247 -14.21 -5.84 17.51
CA ALA A 247 -15.45 -6.53 17.88
C ALA A 247 -16.22 -7.00 16.65
N ASP A 248 -16.41 -6.10 15.67
CA ASP A 248 -17.10 -6.43 14.41
C ASP A 248 -16.33 -7.50 13.62
N ALA A 249 -15.00 -7.35 13.51
CA ALA A 249 -14.15 -8.33 12.83
C ALA A 249 -14.17 -9.69 13.53
N LYS A 250 -14.18 -9.73 14.87
CA LYS A 250 -14.25 -10.99 15.63
C LYS A 250 -15.56 -11.73 15.37
N ALA A 251 -16.68 -11.04 15.36
CA ALA A 251 -17.99 -11.66 15.04
C ALA A 251 -17.95 -12.28 13.63
N ALA A 252 -17.51 -11.52 12.63
CA ALA A 252 -17.41 -12.00 11.26
C ALA A 252 -16.40 -13.16 11.08
N VAL A 253 -15.30 -13.17 11.84
CA VAL A 253 -14.36 -14.31 11.86
C VAL A 253 -15.04 -15.57 12.38
N LEU A 254 -15.87 -15.48 13.43
CA LEU A 254 -16.60 -16.65 13.96
C LEU A 254 -17.63 -17.16 12.93
N ASP A 255 -18.37 -16.27 12.27
CA ASP A 255 -19.29 -16.65 11.19
C ASP A 255 -18.56 -17.38 10.05
N LEU A 256 -17.35 -16.93 9.68
CA LEU A 256 -16.56 -17.59 8.64
C LEU A 256 -15.93 -18.91 9.12
N VAL A 257 -15.67 -19.07 10.43
CA VAL A 257 -15.27 -20.35 11.01
C VAL A 257 -16.43 -21.35 10.95
N ASP A 258 -17.64 -20.92 11.31
CA ASP A 258 -18.83 -21.77 11.24
C ASP A 258 -19.17 -22.16 9.80
N ALA A 259 -18.88 -21.28 8.84
CA ALA A 259 -18.99 -21.56 7.40
C ALA A 259 -17.84 -22.41 6.84
N GLY A 260 -16.84 -22.76 7.65
CA GLY A 260 -15.67 -23.55 7.23
C GLY A 260 -14.72 -22.81 6.27
N GLU A 261 -14.79 -21.49 6.20
CA GLU A 261 -13.91 -20.65 5.36
C GLU A 261 -12.62 -20.26 6.06
N LEU A 262 -12.68 -20.10 7.37
CA LEU A 262 -11.53 -19.91 8.25
C LEU A 262 -11.39 -21.08 9.24
N VAL A 263 -10.18 -21.59 9.39
CA VAL A 263 -9.88 -22.71 10.28
C VAL A 263 -9.08 -22.19 11.47
N PRO A 264 -9.56 -22.34 12.72
CA PRO A 264 -8.81 -21.97 13.90
C PRO A 264 -7.55 -22.82 14.04
N VAL A 265 -6.40 -22.18 14.19
CA VAL A 265 -5.10 -22.83 14.35
C VAL A 265 -4.30 -22.21 15.49
N ARG A 266 -3.29 -22.94 15.98
CA ARG A 266 -2.27 -22.41 16.90
C ARG A 266 -0.95 -22.30 16.17
N VAL A 267 -0.40 -21.09 16.11
CA VAL A 267 0.93 -20.85 15.54
C VAL A 267 1.94 -20.86 16.69
N GLU A 268 3.05 -21.56 16.47
CA GLU A 268 4.17 -21.61 17.40
C GLU A 268 4.69 -20.21 17.72
N GLY A 269 4.85 -19.89 19.01
CA GLY A 269 5.32 -18.58 19.48
C GLY A 269 4.27 -17.46 19.45
N TRP A 270 3.03 -17.69 18.97
CA TRP A 270 1.99 -16.69 19.02
C TRP A 270 1.12 -16.82 20.25
N SER A 271 0.91 -15.71 20.96
CA SER A 271 0.06 -15.66 22.16
C SER A 271 -1.44 -15.70 21.85
N SER A 272 -1.84 -15.23 20.66
CA SER A 272 -3.24 -15.17 20.24
C SER A 272 -3.59 -16.30 19.28
N PRO A 273 -4.85 -16.79 19.28
CA PRO A 273 -5.36 -17.69 18.27
C PRO A 273 -5.19 -17.09 16.87
N ALA A 274 -4.89 -17.94 15.90
CA ALA A 274 -4.82 -17.59 14.49
C ALA A 274 -5.88 -18.33 13.69
N TYR A 275 -6.18 -17.82 12.52
CA TYR A 275 -7.15 -18.34 11.57
C TYR A 275 -6.47 -18.52 10.23
N LEU A 276 -6.52 -19.76 9.74
CA LEU A 276 -5.99 -20.15 8.43
C LEU A 276 -7.14 -20.09 7.41
N HIS A 277 -6.94 -19.40 6.30
CA HIS A 277 -7.91 -19.45 5.20
C HIS A 277 -7.90 -20.86 4.58
N ARG A 278 -9.09 -21.44 4.34
CA ARG A 278 -9.23 -22.83 3.86
C ARG A 278 -8.45 -23.13 2.58
N ASP A 279 -8.34 -22.15 1.69
CA ASP A 279 -7.61 -22.25 0.42
C ASP A 279 -6.14 -21.79 0.54
N ALA A 280 -5.67 -21.50 1.77
CA ALA A 280 -4.29 -21.09 1.97
C ALA A 280 -3.33 -22.23 1.62
N ARG A 281 -2.31 -21.90 0.86
CA ARG A 281 -1.30 -22.89 0.47
C ARG A 281 -0.14 -22.86 1.44
N ILE A 282 0.41 -24.03 1.72
CA ILE A 282 1.57 -24.23 2.57
C ILE A 282 2.75 -24.65 1.68
N PRO A 283 3.48 -23.67 1.06
CA PRO A 283 4.61 -24.01 0.24
C PRO A 283 5.75 -24.59 1.09
N ARG A 284 6.54 -25.47 0.50
CA ARG A 284 7.73 -26.03 1.18
C ARG A 284 8.80 -24.96 1.40
N ARG A 285 8.91 -23.98 0.48
CA ARG A 285 9.85 -22.85 0.52
C ARG A 285 9.32 -21.68 -0.30
N ILE A 286 9.75 -20.49 0.06
CA ILE A 286 9.62 -19.25 -0.69
C ILE A 286 11.03 -18.85 -1.14
N GLU A 287 11.23 -18.52 -2.41
CA GLU A 287 12.53 -18.13 -2.95
C GLU A 287 12.38 -16.85 -3.74
N GLY A 288 13.25 -15.89 -3.50
CA GLY A 288 13.31 -14.63 -4.23
C GLY A 288 13.87 -13.48 -3.40
N THR A 289 13.97 -12.29 -4.02
CA THR A 289 14.41 -11.06 -3.35
C THR A 289 13.48 -9.93 -3.77
N ALA A 290 13.01 -9.13 -2.82
CA ALA A 290 12.19 -7.94 -3.08
C ALA A 290 12.49 -6.80 -2.11
N LEU A 291 12.27 -5.58 -2.59
CA LEU A 291 12.15 -4.38 -1.74
C LEU A 291 10.67 -4.17 -1.44
N LEU A 292 10.34 -4.07 -0.16
CA LEU A 292 8.96 -3.84 0.28
C LEU A 292 8.73 -2.36 0.55
N SER A 293 7.61 -1.83 0.05
CA SER A 293 7.15 -0.52 0.49
C SER A 293 6.81 -0.54 1.98
N PRO A 294 7.01 0.56 2.73
CA PRO A 294 6.48 0.69 4.09
C PRO A 294 4.96 0.47 4.17
N PHE A 295 4.27 0.63 3.04
CA PHE A 295 2.82 0.48 2.91
C PHE A 295 2.40 -0.85 2.26
N ASP A 296 3.34 -1.80 2.13
CA ASP A 296 3.04 -3.15 1.66
C ASP A 296 2.33 -3.95 2.75
N PRO A 297 1.26 -4.71 2.43
CA PRO A 297 0.53 -5.53 3.42
C PRO A 297 1.38 -6.53 4.21
N VAL A 298 2.56 -6.89 3.71
CA VAL A 298 3.50 -7.74 4.46
C VAL A 298 4.02 -7.03 5.72
N VAL A 299 4.25 -5.71 5.66
CA VAL A 299 4.98 -4.98 6.70
C VAL A 299 4.24 -3.78 7.31
N TRP A 300 3.07 -3.38 6.79
CA TRP A 300 2.39 -2.18 7.27
C TRP A 300 1.86 -2.29 8.72
N GLU A 301 1.45 -3.49 9.17
CA GLU A 301 1.08 -3.74 10.57
C GLU A 301 2.31 -4.20 11.36
N ARG A 302 2.83 -3.32 12.22
CA ARG A 302 4.12 -3.47 12.88
C ARG A 302 4.20 -4.69 13.81
N ALA A 303 3.17 -4.91 14.63
CA ALA A 303 3.15 -6.04 15.56
C ALA A 303 3.08 -7.39 14.82
N ARG A 304 2.38 -7.43 13.67
CA ARG A 304 2.39 -8.60 12.78
C ARG A 304 3.78 -8.82 12.18
N THR A 305 4.41 -7.76 11.67
CA THR A 305 5.76 -7.83 11.07
C THR A 305 6.77 -8.36 12.08
N GLU A 306 6.75 -7.83 13.29
CA GLU A 306 7.64 -8.28 14.38
C GLU A 306 7.35 -9.74 14.76
N ARG A 307 6.09 -10.12 14.93
CA ARG A 307 5.69 -11.50 15.26
C ARG A 307 6.03 -12.51 14.16
N MET A 308 5.92 -12.11 12.88
CA MET A 308 6.18 -12.98 11.74
C MET A 308 7.66 -13.15 11.43
N PHE A 309 8.42 -12.06 11.51
CA PHE A 309 9.78 -11.99 10.98
C PHE A 309 10.83 -11.62 12.03
N GLY A 310 10.45 -11.27 13.26
CA GLY A 310 11.36 -10.71 14.26
C GLY A 310 11.86 -9.30 13.87
N PHE A 311 11.20 -8.65 12.92
CA PHE A 311 11.65 -7.41 12.30
C PHE A 311 10.93 -6.21 12.92
N HIS A 312 11.65 -5.44 13.74
CA HIS A 312 11.13 -4.19 14.29
C HIS A 312 11.20 -3.08 13.23
N TYR A 313 10.05 -2.67 12.72
CA TYR A 313 9.98 -1.72 11.61
C TYR A 313 9.29 -0.41 11.98
N ARG A 314 9.99 0.70 11.71
CA ARG A 314 9.45 2.06 11.73
C ARG A 314 10.05 2.86 10.59
N ILE A 315 9.19 3.51 9.81
CA ILE A 315 9.63 4.51 8.85
C ILE A 315 9.98 5.81 9.58
N GLU A 316 11.06 6.48 9.17
CA GLU A 316 11.60 7.66 9.89
C GLU A 316 11.34 8.97 9.13
N ILE A 317 10.35 9.02 8.24
CA ILE A 317 10.00 10.22 7.44
C ILE A 317 9.66 11.44 8.29
N TYR A 318 9.10 11.24 9.50
CA TYR A 318 8.78 12.29 10.45
C TYR A 318 9.87 12.51 11.51
N THR A 319 10.94 11.73 11.46
CA THR A 319 12.09 11.86 12.38
C THR A 319 13.03 12.93 11.83
N PRO A 320 13.43 13.95 12.63
CA PRO A 320 14.43 14.91 12.20
C PRO A 320 15.73 14.24 11.73
N GLY A 321 16.33 14.74 10.66
CA GLY A 321 17.50 14.15 10.00
C GLY A 321 18.60 13.63 10.94
N PRO A 322 19.08 14.44 11.93
CA PRO A 322 20.11 14.01 12.86
C PRO A 322 19.73 12.87 13.82
N LYS A 323 18.43 12.61 13.97
CA LYS A 323 17.89 11.54 14.85
C LYS A 323 17.52 10.27 14.09
N ARG A 324 17.66 10.24 12.75
CA ARG A 324 17.41 9.06 11.95
C ARG A 324 18.51 8.02 12.15
N VAL A 325 18.09 6.80 12.45
CA VAL A 325 19.00 5.67 12.64
C VAL A 325 19.26 4.98 11.31
N TYR A 326 18.20 4.67 10.58
CA TYR A 326 18.29 3.84 9.38
C TYR A 326 18.17 4.63 8.07
N GLY A 327 17.48 5.76 8.06
CA GLY A 327 17.28 6.57 6.86
C GLY A 327 15.93 7.28 6.85
N TYR A 328 15.57 7.89 5.73
CA TYR A 328 14.33 8.64 5.59
C TYR A 328 13.16 7.73 5.18
N TYR A 329 13.34 6.98 4.08
CA TYR A 329 12.32 6.12 3.48
C TYR A 329 12.88 4.71 3.27
N THR A 330 13.19 4.05 4.39
CA THR A 330 13.80 2.73 4.35
C THR A 330 12.81 1.66 3.89
N LEU A 331 13.26 0.85 2.95
CA LEU A 331 12.53 -0.29 2.38
C LEU A 331 13.06 -1.58 2.99
N PRO A 332 12.23 -2.39 3.67
CA PRO A 332 12.64 -3.73 4.09
C PRO A 332 13.04 -4.61 2.90
N VAL A 333 14.12 -5.35 3.05
CA VAL A 333 14.62 -6.32 2.07
C VAL A 333 14.12 -7.70 2.45
N LEU A 334 13.19 -8.22 1.67
CA LEU A 334 12.74 -9.61 1.77
C LEU A 334 13.65 -10.49 0.91
N GLN A 335 14.32 -11.46 1.54
CA GLN A 335 15.00 -12.55 0.85
C GLN A 335 14.41 -13.88 1.31
N ASP A 336 13.88 -14.63 0.36
CA ASP A 336 13.21 -15.90 0.62
C ASP A 336 12.10 -15.75 1.67
N GLU A 337 12.31 -16.26 2.89
CA GLU A 337 11.31 -16.22 3.96
C GLU A 337 11.64 -15.20 5.06
N ALA A 338 12.68 -14.37 4.90
CA ALA A 338 13.19 -13.48 5.94
C ALA A 338 13.31 -12.02 5.48
N LEU A 339 13.09 -11.10 6.40
CA LEU A 339 13.46 -9.71 6.24
C LEU A 339 14.90 -9.55 6.70
N VAL A 340 15.84 -9.51 5.76
CA VAL A 340 17.28 -9.64 6.04
C VAL A 340 18.01 -8.31 6.17
N GLY A 341 17.34 -7.21 5.85
CA GLY A 341 17.94 -5.89 5.87
C GLY A 341 16.95 -4.79 5.53
N ARG A 342 17.44 -3.56 5.48
CA ARG A 342 16.69 -2.38 5.06
C ARG A 342 17.57 -1.44 4.26
N ILE A 343 17.01 -0.82 3.25
CA ILE A 343 17.72 0.06 2.33
C ILE A 343 16.92 1.34 2.14
N ASP A 344 17.54 2.50 2.32
CA ASP A 344 16.96 3.79 2.01
C ASP A 344 17.32 4.19 0.57
N LEU A 345 16.33 4.39 -0.28
CA LEU A 345 16.50 4.71 -1.69
C LEU A 345 15.97 6.10 -2.03
N LYS A 346 16.70 6.78 -2.92
CA LYS A 346 16.28 8.04 -3.53
C LYS A 346 16.50 7.98 -5.04
N SER A 347 15.46 8.34 -5.79
CA SER A 347 15.57 8.55 -7.25
C SER A 347 16.06 9.97 -7.52
N ASP A 348 17.34 10.11 -7.81
CA ASP A 348 17.94 11.37 -8.26
C ASP A 348 17.67 11.53 -9.76
N ARG A 349 16.48 12.07 -10.08
CA ARG A 349 16.01 12.20 -11.45
C ARG A 349 16.80 13.20 -12.27
N GLN A 350 17.43 14.18 -11.63
CA GLN A 350 18.25 15.19 -12.29
C GLN A 350 19.57 14.59 -12.80
N ASN A 351 20.18 13.75 -11.97
CA ASN A 351 21.45 13.07 -12.30
C ASN A 351 21.22 11.67 -12.88
N ARG A 352 19.96 11.26 -13.10
CA ARG A 352 19.57 9.94 -13.61
C ARG A 352 20.20 8.78 -12.81
N ALA A 353 20.28 8.93 -11.49
CA ALA A 353 20.93 7.99 -10.58
C ALA A 353 19.98 7.44 -9.53
N LEU A 354 20.03 6.13 -9.27
CA LEU A 354 19.45 5.53 -8.07
C LEU A 354 20.46 5.65 -6.93
N ARG A 355 20.13 6.41 -5.91
CA ARG A 355 20.97 6.57 -4.71
C ARG A 355 20.54 5.59 -3.62
N VAL A 356 21.46 4.73 -3.21
CA VAL A 356 21.38 3.99 -1.96
C VAL A 356 21.87 4.94 -0.87
N GLN A 357 20.95 5.57 -0.15
CA GLN A 357 21.27 6.56 0.90
C GLN A 357 21.76 5.89 2.17
N SER A 358 21.27 4.69 2.46
CA SER A 358 21.78 3.81 3.51
C SER A 358 21.45 2.36 3.20
N ALA A 359 22.22 1.42 3.77
CA ALA A 359 21.95 0.00 3.68
C ALA A 359 22.40 -0.74 4.94
N TRP A 360 21.49 -1.51 5.53
CA TRP A 360 21.67 -2.13 6.83
C TRP A 360 21.31 -3.61 6.78
N THR A 361 22.10 -4.42 7.47
CA THR A 361 21.80 -5.83 7.73
C THR A 361 20.93 -5.94 8.98
N GLU A 362 19.93 -6.80 8.96
CA GLU A 362 19.21 -7.12 10.18
C GLU A 362 20.00 -8.06 11.08
N PRO A 363 19.96 -7.86 12.40
CA PRO A 363 20.68 -8.72 13.35
C PRO A 363 20.32 -10.19 13.16
N GLY A 364 21.35 -11.06 13.13
CA GLY A 364 21.17 -12.50 12.97
C GLY A 364 20.93 -12.97 11.55
N HIS A 365 20.98 -12.08 10.54
CA HIS A 365 20.86 -12.41 9.14
C HIS A 365 22.17 -12.21 8.37
N ALA A 366 22.36 -12.98 7.30
CA ALA A 366 23.45 -12.83 6.33
C ALA A 366 22.83 -12.63 4.94
N PRO A 367 22.63 -11.38 4.50
CA PRO A 367 22.04 -11.10 3.21
C PRO A 367 22.87 -11.67 2.05
N ASP A 368 22.20 -12.23 1.04
CA ASP A 368 22.80 -12.56 -0.25
C ASP A 368 22.97 -11.24 -1.04
N VAL A 369 24.16 -10.63 -0.89
CA VAL A 369 24.50 -9.32 -1.47
C VAL A 369 24.36 -9.29 -3.00
N PRO A 370 24.86 -10.29 -3.75
CA PRO A 370 24.67 -10.38 -5.21
C PRO A 370 23.21 -10.28 -5.64
N ARG A 371 22.29 -10.96 -4.96
CA ARG A 371 20.85 -10.89 -5.28
C ARG A 371 20.25 -9.51 -4.98
N ILE A 372 20.71 -8.83 -3.94
CA ILE A 372 20.27 -7.45 -3.63
C ILE A 372 20.82 -6.49 -4.69
N ALA A 373 22.10 -6.60 -5.04
CA ALA A 373 22.71 -5.78 -6.07
C ALA A 373 22.01 -5.93 -7.43
N GLN A 374 21.67 -7.17 -7.81
CA GLN A 374 20.88 -7.42 -9.02
C GLN A 374 19.51 -6.74 -8.96
N LEU A 375 18.79 -6.84 -7.83
CA LEU A 375 17.50 -6.17 -7.63
C LEU A 375 17.64 -4.64 -7.71
N LEU A 376 18.72 -4.06 -7.19
CA LEU A 376 18.97 -2.61 -7.29
C LEU A 376 19.23 -2.18 -8.74
N ARG A 377 19.95 -2.98 -9.55
CA ARG A 377 20.13 -2.73 -11.01
C ARG A 377 18.77 -2.76 -11.73
N GLU A 378 17.95 -3.77 -11.47
CA GLU A 378 16.60 -3.91 -12.03
C GLU A 378 15.69 -2.74 -11.58
N THR A 379 15.82 -2.30 -10.34
CA THR A 379 15.08 -1.16 -9.77
C THR A 379 15.47 0.15 -10.46
N ALA A 380 16.78 0.39 -10.68
CA ALA A 380 17.26 1.56 -11.40
C ALA A 380 16.72 1.58 -12.84
N ALA A 381 16.83 0.46 -13.55
CA ALA A 381 16.30 0.31 -14.91
C ALA A 381 14.79 0.54 -14.98
N TRP A 382 14.02 0.00 -14.03
CA TRP A 382 12.57 0.22 -13.95
C TRP A 382 12.19 1.68 -13.74
N GLN A 383 13.05 2.44 -13.01
CA GLN A 383 12.90 3.88 -12.79
C GLN A 383 13.40 4.73 -13.97
N GLY A 384 14.01 4.12 -15.00
CA GLY A 384 14.67 4.84 -16.09
C GLY A 384 15.93 5.58 -15.66
N LEU A 385 16.60 5.09 -14.60
CA LEU A 385 17.84 5.63 -14.07
C LEU A 385 19.04 4.86 -14.66
N GLU A 386 20.13 5.56 -14.93
CA GLU A 386 21.26 5.02 -15.69
C GLU A 386 22.43 4.57 -14.82
N SER A 387 22.48 5.06 -13.58
CA SER A 387 23.59 4.81 -12.67
C SER A 387 23.12 4.49 -11.26
N LEU A 388 24.02 3.91 -10.47
CA LEU A 388 23.83 3.65 -9.04
C LEU A 388 24.89 4.40 -8.24
N VAL A 389 24.50 4.95 -7.10
CA VAL A 389 25.40 5.61 -6.16
C VAL A 389 25.12 5.07 -4.77
N VAL A 390 26.17 4.64 -4.05
CA VAL A 390 26.05 4.09 -2.70
C VAL A 390 26.72 5.05 -1.73
N GLN A 391 25.96 5.53 -0.71
CA GLN A 391 26.51 6.37 0.34
C GLN A 391 27.08 5.54 1.49
N ASP A 392 28.08 6.08 2.18
CA ASP A 392 28.71 5.47 3.35
C ASP A 392 27.81 5.62 4.59
N TRP A 393 26.74 4.84 4.61
CA TRP A 393 25.83 4.78 5.74
C TRP A 393 25.16 3.41 5.85
N GLY A 394 25.55 2.67 6.90
CA GLY A 394 25.07 1.31 7.18
C GLY A 394 26.11 0.24 6.85
N ASP A 395 26.06 -0.84 7.60
CA ASP A 395 27.02 -1.95 7.54
C ASP A 395 26.99 -2.74 6.23
N LEU A 396 25.85 -2.71 5.53
CA LEU A 396 25.67 -3.39 4.25
C LEU A 396 26.16 -2.54 3.05
N ALA A 397 26.32 -1.22 3.21
CA ALA A 397 26.63 -0.31 2.12
C ALA A 397 27.97 -0.62 1.43
N PRO A 398 29.09 -0.90 2.12
CA PRO A 398 30.36 -1.24 1.47
C PRO A 398 30.28 -2.51 0.62
N ALA A 399 29.64 -3.55 1.12
CA ALA A 399 29.47 -4.81 0.39
C ALA A 399 28.61 -4.64 -0.87
N LEU A 400 27.53 -3.84 -0.80
CA LEU A 400 26.71 -3.50 -1.95
C LEU A 400 27.47 -2.68 -2.98
N ALA A 401 28.25 -1.68 -2.56
CA ALA A 401 29.06 -0.87 -3.48
C ALA A 401 30.06 -1.73 -4.24
N SER A 402 30.76 -2.62 -3.54
CA SER A 402 31.69 -3.59 -4.15
C SER A 402 31.01 -4.49 -5.17
N GLU A 403 29.87 -5.07 -4.83
CA GLU A 403 29.11 -5.97 -5.74
C GLU A 403 28.51 -5.21 -6.95
N LEU A 404 28.13 -3.95 -6.75
CA LEU A 404 27.63 -3.09 -7.82
C LEU A 404 28.76 -2.57 -8.73
N GLY A 405 30.02 -2.62 -8.28
CA GLY A 405 31.17 -2.05 -8.98
C GLY A 405 31.20 -0.52 -8.96
N VAL A 406 30.67 0.09 -7.92
CA VAL A 406 30.60 1.56 -7.76
C VAL A 406 31.37 2.02 -6.50
N PRO A 407 31.90 3.24 -6.49
CA PRO A 407 32.55 3.75 -5.28
C PRO A 407 31.49 4.04 -4.18
N VAL A 408 31.93 3.89 -2.94
CA VAL A 408 31.22 4.44 -1.78
C VAL A 408 31.47 5.94 -1.72
N VAL A 409 30.42 6.75 -1.66
CA VAL A 409 30.54 8.21 -1.54
C VAL A 409 30.20 8.67 -0.13
N GLU A 410 30.86 9.72 0.34
CA GLU A 410 30.57 10.30 1.64
C GLU A 410 29.09 10.67 1.78
N ARG A 411 28.55 10.47 2.98
CA ARG A 411 27.19 10.89 3.32
C ARG A 411 27.10 12.42 3.24
N SER A 412 26.35 12.93 2.29
CA SER A 412 26.06 14.35 2.18
C SER A 412 25.02 14.75 3.24
N HIS A 413 25.41 15.56 4.22
CA HIS A 413 24.51 16.11 5.24
C HIS A 413 23.48 17.09 4.67
N ASN A 414 23.72 17.59 3.44
CA ASN A 414 22.82 18.52 2.74
C ASN A 414 21.68 17.85 1.96
N ASN A 415 21.56 16.53 1.99
CA ASN A 415 20.44 15.82 1.40
C ASN A 415 19.25 15.66 2.39
N GLU A 416 19.03 16.63 3.26
CA GLU A 416 17.71 16.76 3.87
C GLU A 416 16.73 16.94 2.73
N VAL A 417 15.89 15.92 2.52
CA VAL A 417 14.72 16.07 1.67
C VAL A 417 13.87 17.13 2.35
N THR A 418 14.03 18.37 1.92
CA THR A 418 12.98 19.36 2.10
C THR A 418 11.78 18.73 1.46
N ILE A 419 10.77 18.39 2.25
CA ILE A 419 9.46 18.00 1.72
C ILE A 419 9.13 19.12 0.73
N PRO A 420 8.96 18.83 -0.59
CA PRO A 420 8.47 19.85 -1.47
C PRO A 420 7.18 20.32 -0.83
N GLU A 421 7.13 21.59 -0.49
CA GLU A 421 5.89 22.24 -0.11
C GLU A 421 4.99 22.07 -1.34
N ASP A 422 4.11 21.05 -1.28
CA ASP A 422 3.08 20.85 -2.29
C ASP A 422 2.26 22.15 -2.34
N ARG A 423 2.53 22.94 -3.40
CA ARG A 423 1.72 24.07 -3.79
C ARG A 423 0.34 23.61 -4.23
#